data_790ba724eadcf7d1dce2cdcc0f07135a
#
_entry.id   790ba724eadcf7d1dce2cdcc0f07135a
#
_cell.length_a   1.000
_cell.length_b   1.000
_cell.length_c   1.000
_cell.angle_alpha   90.00
_cell.angle_beta   90.00
_cell.angle_gamma   90.00
#
_symmetry.space_group_name_H-M   'P 1'
#
loop_
_entity.id
_entity.type
_entity.pdbx_description
1 polymer ?
#
loop_
_entity_poly.entity_id
_entity_poly.type
_entity_poly.pdbx_seq_one_letter_code
_entity_poly.pdbx_strand_id
1 'polypeptide(L)'
;MRSRGWSSTTVLAGLLTAGCGMPQSSTPQKLDVYLYEDTRQLVESVDSAAGLLETRGAAVAFAEFDRPGSRKQRAAAHLFVYEPSGVLLWHDANRRLVGQNLMSFRDALGKPVVELITGIARRPERAASEWIFYLWDDGTEFMPKWQSGYVRKAVTPDGKVLLVGRSSSHLKIEKAFVQEEVDAAARLVSERGPEAAFREIRKPGSRFYFLDTFIFVLDGKGRAVLDPAYPTMGGRDMSGFRDAVGRPVIQEVLEKLETADTAWTLFLWPKPGRALPSRKFLYVRKVQVGGETLLVGSDFFPATPLWMKG
;
A
#
# COMPACT_ATOMS: atom_id res chain seq x y z
N MET A 1 -77.24 -9.11 37.87
CA MET A 1 -76.45 -8.71 39.04
C MET A 1 -75.09 -8.20 38.58
N ARG A 2 -74.77 -6.99 38.94
CA ARG A 2 -73.65 -6.17 38.46
C ARG A 2 -72.38 -6.49 39.24
N SER A 3 -71.20 -6.62 38.58
CA SER A 3 -69.91 -6.39 39.23
C SER A 3 -69.02 -5.58 38.30
N ARG A 4 -68.60 -4.44 38.82
CA ARG A 4 -67.74 -3.44 38.17
C ARG A 4 -66.28 -3.88 38.24
N GLY A 5 -65.59 -3.89 37.10
CA GLY A 5 -64.13 -4.05 37.07
C GLY A 5 -63.48 -2.67 37.09
N TRP A 6 -62.46 -2.52 37.93
CA TRP A 6 -61.59 -1.34 38.01
C TRP A 6 -60.43 -1.47 37.03
N SER A 7 -60.28 -0.48 36.21
CA SER A 7 -59.09 -0.31 35.33
C SER A 7 -58.00 0.44 36.09
N SER A 8 -56.87 -0.19 36.29
CA SER A 8 -55.66 0.46 36.81
C SER A 8 -54.79 0.89 35.62
N THR A 9 -54.68 2.20 35.42
CA THR A 9 -53.80 2.81 34.44
C THR A 9 -52.41 2.93 35.07
N THR A 10 -51.45 2.11 34.61
CA THR A 10 -50.06 2.23 35.01
C THR A 10 -49.31 3.15 34.01
N VAL A 11 -48.92 4.32 34.50
CA VAL A 11 -48.08 5.26 33.74
C VAL A 11 -46.62 4.76 33.84
N LEU A 12 -46.08 4.29 32.73
CA LEU A 12 -44.63 3.99 32.60
C LEU A 12 -43.93 5.28 32.26
N ALA A 13 -43.15 5.81 33.19
CA ALA A 13 -42.19 6.90 32.92
C ALA A 13 -41.02 6.33 32.16
N GLY A 14 -40.89 6.64 30.86
CA GLY A 14 -39.74 6.32 30.04
C GLY A 14 -38.54 7.21 30.39
N LEU A 15 -37.52 6.63 30.95
CA LEU A 15 -36.18 7.23 31.08
C LEU A 15 -35.52 7.24 29.70
N LEU A 16 -35.45 8.40 29.07
CA LEU A 16 -34.61 8.65 27.92
C LEU A 16 -33.14 8.73 28.38
N THR A 17 -32.42 7.62 28.31
CA THR A 17 -30.96 7.65 28.38
C THR A 17 -30.42 8.17 27.06
N ALA A 18 -29.97 9.43 27.05
CA ALA A 18 -29.17 9.98 25.96
C ALA A 18 -27.82 9.21 25.93
N GLY A 19 -27.76 8.19 25.09
CA GLY A 19 -26.52 7.52 24.74
C GLY A 19 -25.61 8.49 24.00
N CYS A 20 -24.57 8.98 24.65
CA CYS A 20 -23.42 9.61 23.99
C CYS A 20 -22.83 8.55 23.02
N GLY A 21 -23.22 8.60 21.77
CA GLY A 21 -22.57 7.83 20.70
C GLY A 21 -21.14 8.28 20.57
N MET A 22 -20.20 7.49 21.07
CA MET A 22 -18.80 7.67 20.70
C MET A 22 -18.69 7.59 19.17
N PRO A 23 -17.95 8.50 18.53
CA PRO A 23 -17.72 8.40 17.10
C PRO A 23 -17.02 7.07 16.83
N GLN A 24 -17.66 6.21 16.05
CA GLN A 24 -17.06 4.96 15.59
C GLN A 24 -15.80 5.31 14.81
N SER A 25 -14.64 4.92 15.33
CA SER A 25 -13.37 5.00 14.65
C SER A 25 -13.50 4.27 13.32
N SER A 26 -13.05 4.93 12.24
CA SER A 26 -12.89 4.33 10.91
C SER A 26 -12.28 2.93 11.04
N THR A 27 -12.89 1.94 10.40
CA THR A 27 -12.50 0.53 10.44
C THR A 27 -10.99 0.39 10.18
N PRO A 28 -10.22 -0.17 11.10
CA PRO A 28 -8.80 -0.43 10.86
C PRO A 28 -8.64 -1.32 9.62
N GLN A 29 -7.64 -1.04 8.82
CA GLN A 29 -7.26 -1.95 7.73
C GLN A 29 -7.02 -3.34 8.34
N LYS A 30 -7.56 -4.40 7.72
CA LYS A 30 -7.37 -5.76 8.22
C LYS A 30 -5.88 -6.10 8.24
N LEU A 31 -5.30 -6.22 9.42
CA LEU A 31 -3.88 -6.52 9.61
C LEU A 31 -3.50 -7.94 9.19
N ASP A 32 -4.49 -8.82 9.07
CA ASP A 32 -4.35 -10.21 8.65
C ASP A 32 -3.86 -10.38 7.21
N VAL A 33 -3.92 -9.34 6.37
CA VAL A 33 -3.34 -9.36 5.02
C VAL A 33 -1.80 -9.30 5.03
N TYR A 34 -1.19 -8.87 6.13
CA TYR A 34 0.26 -8.79 6.27
C TYR A 34 0.84 -10.01 6.98
N LEU A 35 1.84 -10.63 6.36
CA LEU A 35 2.50 -11.82 6.90
C LEU A 35 3.45 -11.46 8.04
N TYR A 36 4.20 -10.35 7.90
CA TYR A 36 5.27 -9.99 8.80
C TYR A 36 4.83 -9.06 9.91
N GLU A 37 5.29 -9.35 11.13
CA GLU A 37 4.98 -8.57 12.33
C GLU A 37 5.44 -7.11 12.22
N ASP A 38 6.65 -6.88 11.67
CA ASP A 38 7.19 -5.53 11.48
C ASP A 38 6.27 -4.66 10.61
N THR A 39 5.64 -5.27 9.59
CA THR A 39 4.67 -4.58 8.73
C THR A 39 3.40 -4.23 9.50
N ARG A 40 2.85 -5.18 10.27
CA ARG A 40 1.66 -4.94 11.11
C ARG A 40 1.90 -3.82 12.12
N GLN A 41 3.02 -3.87 12.84
CA GLN A 41 3.40 -2.84 13.81
C GLN A 41 3.58 -1.45 13.17
N LEU A 42 4.11 -1.38 11.95
CA LEU A 42 4.22 -0.12 11.24
C LEU A 42 2.83 0.45 10.92
N VAL A 43 1.92 -0.35 10.38
CA VAL A 43 0.54 0.04 10.08
C VAL A 43 -0.19 0.49 11.35
N GLU A 44 -0.17 -0.31 12.42
CA GLU A 44 -0.78 0.03 13.72
C GLU A 44 -0.27 1.35 14.28
N SER A 45 1.02 1.61 14.12
CA SER A 45 1.63 2.85 14.60
C SER A 45 1.15 4.08 13.84
N VAL A 46 0.89 3.95 12.53
CA VAL A 46 0.31 5.02 11.70
C VAL A 46 -1.17 5.21 12.05
N ASP A 47 -1.91 4.12 12.19
CA ASP A 47 -3.33 4.18 12.57
C ASP A 47 -3.52 4.81 13.96
N SER A 48 -2.66 4.49 14.92
CA SER A 48 -2.64 5.12 16.24
C SER A 48 -2.33 6.63 16.15
N ALA A 49 -1.35 7.01 15.33
CA ALA A 49 -0.99 8.42 15.12
C ALA A 49 -2.13 9.19 14.42
N ALA A 50 -2.77 8.57 13.42
CA ALA A 50 -3.93 9.13 12.75
C ALA A 50 -5.11 9.31 13.71
N GLY A 51 -5.41 8.28 14.53
CA GLY A 51 -6.46 8.35 15.55
C GLY A 51 -6.23 9.49 16.56
N LEU A 52 -4.97 9.76 16.94
CA LEU A 52 -4.64 10.88 17.82
C LEU A 52 -4.88 12.24 17.14
N LEU A 53 -4.50 12.37 15.85
CA LEU A 53 -4.79 13.56 15.05
C LEU A 53 -6.32 13.79 14.90
N GLU A 54 -7.07 12.72 14.64
CA GLU A 54 -8.52 12.75 14.44
C GLU A 54 -9.30 13.10 15.72
N THR A 55 -8.81 12.69 16.89
CA THR A 55 -9.52 12.86 18.17
C THR A 55 -9.06 14.08 18.97
N ARG A 56 -7.77 14.43 18.89
CA ARG A 56 -7.16 15.44 19.73
C ARG A 56 -6.61 16.67 18.96
N GLY A 57 -6.60 16.60 17.64
CA GLY A 57 -6.05 17.63 16.76
C GLY A 57 -4.52 17.62 16.70
N ALA A 58 -3.98 18.41 15.75
CA ALA A 58 -2.56 18.37 15.40
C ALA A 58 -1.64 18.83 16.55
N ALA A 59 -1.98 19.89 17.27
CA ALA A 59 -1.12 20.44 18.33
C ALA A 59 -0.89 19.41 19.46
N VAL A 60 -1.96 18.76 19.92
CA VAL A 60 -1.88 17.73 20.96
C VAL A 60 -1.14 16.50 20.46
N ALA A 61 -1.44 16.07 19.22
CA ALA A 61 -0.78 14.92 18.63
C ALA A 61 0.73 15.12 18.50
N PHE A 62 1.18 16.28 18.03
CA PHE A 62 2.61 16.59 17.88
C PHE A 62 3.33 16.65 19.23
N ALA A 63 2.70 17.22 20.26
CA ALA A 63 3.25 17.19 21.62
C ALA A 63 3.39 15.74 22.16
N GLU A 64 2.43 14.89 21.85
CA GLU A 64 2.47 13.45 22.22
C GLU A 64 3.57 12.71 21.44
N PHE A 65 3.73 12.99 20.14
CA PHE A 65 4.82 12.43 19.33
C PHE A 65 6.22 12.85 19.81
N ASP A 66 6.35 14.00 20.47
CA ASP A 66 7.62 14.51 21.01
C ASP A 66 7.98 13.96 22.39
N ARG A 67 7.09 13.26 23.07
CA ARG A 67 7.36 12.74 24.43
C ARG A 67 8.55 11.81 24.46
N PRO A 68 9.42 11.90 25.48
CA PRO A 68 10.50 10.96 25.73
C PRO A 68 9.93 9.54 25.90
N GLY A 69 10.51 8.56 25.21
CA GLY A 69 10.03 7.15 25.21
C GLY A 69 9.22 6.78 23.96
N SER A 70 8.43 7.70 23.39
CA SER A 70 7.77 7.47 22.10
C SER A 70 8.77 7.24 20.95
N ARG A 71 9.99 7.76 21.08
CA ARG A 71 11.09 7.63 20.10
C ARG A 71 11.86 6.32 20.17
N LYS A 72 11.97 5.68 21.35
CA LYS A 72 12.78 4.44 21.50
C LYS A 72 12.22 3.22 20.78
N GLN A 73 10.91 3.10 20.62
CA GLN A 73 10.26 2.04 19.83
C GLN A 73 10.30 2.28 18.31
N ARG A 74 10.89 3.41 17.87
CA ARG A 74 10.81 3.91 16.49
C ARG A 74 12.15 3.96 15.77
N ALA A 75 13.21 3.36 16.32
CA ALA A 75 14.58 3.49 15.80
C ALA A 75 14.78 3.02 14.35
N ALA A 76 13.89 2.17 13.83
CA ALA A 76 13.97 1.60 12.49
C ALA A 76 12.94 2.15 11.49
N ALA A 77 12.07 3.10 11.91
CA ALA A 77 11.01 3.64 11.06
C ALA A 77 10.68 5.08 11.44
N HIS A 78 10.53 5.96 10.45
CA HIS A 78 10.33 7.39 10.62
C HIS A 78 8.89 7.81 10.44
N LEU A 79 8.31 8.45 11.46
CA LEU A 79 6.98 9.06 11.43
C LEU A 79 7.06 10.47 10.84
N PHE A 80 6.10 10.82 9.98
CA PHE A 80 5.96 12.14 9.39
C PHE A 80 4.49 12.54 9.24
N VAL A 81 4.24 13.84 9.15
CA VAL A 81 2.92 14.41 8.88
C VAL A 81 3.03 15.52 7.85
N TYR A 82 2.24 15.43 6.77
CA TYR A 82 2.15 16.43 5.71
C TYR A 82 0.77 17.08 5.66
N GLU A 83 0.73 18.32 5.20
CA GLU A 83 -0.48 18.92 4.63
C GLU A 83 -0.69 18.48 3.18
N PRO A 84 -1.92 18.55 2.63
CA PRO A 84 -2.18 18.32 1.22
C PRO A 84 -1.41 19.25 0.27
N SER A 85 -0.98 20.41 0.75
CA SER A 85 -0.12 21.36 0.04
C SER A 85 1.33 20.91 -0.15
N GLY A 86 1.75 19.81 0.53
CA GLY A 86 3.12 19.31 0.52
C GLY A 86 4.02 19.91 1.60
N VAL A 87 3.47 20.72 2.50
CA VAL A 87 4.22 21.24 3.65
C VAL A 87 4.38 20.12 4.69
N LEU A 88 5.62 19.86 5.10
CA LEU A 88 5.94 18.93 6.18
C LEU A 88 5.67 19.61 7.53
N LEU A 89 4.67 19.12 8.27
CA LEU A 89 4.29 19.70 9.58
C LEU A 89 5.06 19.07 10.74
N TRP A 90 5.42 17.80 10.63
CA TRP A 90 6.11 17.08 11.68
C TRP A 90 6.94 15.93 11.12
N HIS A 91 8.12 15.66 11.71
CA HIS A 91 8.97 14.53 11.38
C HIS A 91 9.84 14.17 12.59
N ASP A 92 9.96 12.89 12.93
CA ASP A 92 10.69 12.48 14.13
C ASP A 92 12.21 12.64 14.03
N ALA A 93 12.81 12.48 12.85
CA ALA A 93 14.25 12.59 12.63
C ALA A 93 14.65 13.89 11.92
N ASN A 94 13.96 14.30 10.85
CA ASN A 94 14.34 15.43 9.99
C ASN A 94 13.66 16.75 10.38
N ARG A 95 13.97 17.27 11.56
CA ARG A 95 13.37 18.52 12.09
C ARG A 95 13.67 19.76 11.22
N ARG A 96 14.78 19.74 10.48
CA ARG A 96 15.17 20.87 9.59
C ARG A 96 14.23 21.02 8.40
N LEU A 97 13.50 19.98 8.01
CA LEU A 97 12.55 20.01 6.90
C LEU A 97 11.15 20.46 7.34
N VAL A 98 10.87 20.49 8.63
CA VAL A 98 9.56 20.92 9.16
C VAL A 98 9.30 22.39 8.78
N GLY A 99 8.09 22.66 8.26
CA GLY A 99 7.67 23.93 7.71
C GLY A 99 8.01 24.16 6.23
N GLN A 100 8.81 23.29 5.61
CA GLN A 100 9.15 23.39 4.19
C GLN A 100 8.09 22.71 3.32
N ASN A 101 7.83 23.27 2.14
CA ASN A 101 7.05 22.64 1.11
C ASN A 101 7.96 21.70 0.28
N LEU A 102 7.70 20.41 0.34
CA LEU A 102 8.49 19.37 -0.30
C LEU A 102 7.78 18.76 -1.55
N MET A 103 6.79 19.44 -2.11
CA MET A 103 6.03 18.95 -3.26
C MET A 103 6.92 18.60 -4.47
N SER A 104 7.99 19.36 -4.68
CA SER A 104 8.94 19.12 -5.76
C SER A 104 9.99 18.04 -5.47
N PHE A 105 9.96 17.45 -4.25
CA PHE A 105 10.92 16.41 -3.89
C PHE A 105 10.78 15.19 -4.80
N ARG A 106 11.92 14.70 -5.27
CA ARG A 106 12.05 13.48 -6.09
C ARG A 106 13.07 12.57 -5.45
N ASP A 107 12.80 11.26 -5.49
CA ASP A 107 13.77 10.26 -5.06
C ASP A 107 14.90 10.08 -6.11
N ALA A 108 15.83 9.15 -5.85
CA ALA A 108 16.95 8.86 -6.75
C ALA A 108 16.53 8.35 -8.14
N LEU A 109 15.31 7.85 -8.31
CA LEU A 109 14.73 7.46 -9.59
C LEU A 109 13.88 8.56 -10.24
N GLY A 110 13.76 9.73 -9.61
CA GLY A 110 12.89 10.82 -10.03
C GLY A 110 11.42 10.64 -9.62
N LYS A 111 11.10 9.72 -8.68
CA LYS A 111 9.73 9.48 -8.21
C LYS A 111 9.22 10.67 -7.40
N PRO A 112 8.00 11.18 -7.71
CA PRO A 112 7.42 12.34 -7.02
C PRO A 112 6.80 11.93 -5.68
N VAL A 113 7.64 11.63 -4.69
CA VAL A 113 7.24 10.99 -3.42
C VAL A 113 6.16 11.78 -2.68
N VAL A 114 6.35 13.11 -2.52
CA VAL A 114 5.41 13.94 -1.78
C VAL A 114 4.11 14.16 -2.56
N GLU A 115 4.15 14.20 -3.89
CA GLU A 115 2.93 14.22 -4.72
C GLU A 115 2.11 12.93 -4.56
N LEU A 116 2.76 11.77 -4.47
CA LEU A 116 2.09 10.49 -4.21
C LEU A 116 1.44 10.50 -2.82
N ILE A 117 2.18 10.92 -1.79
CA ILE A 117 1.67 11.07 -0.41
C ILE A 117 0.44 11.98 -0.39
N THR A 118 0.56 13.19 -0.93
CA THR A 118 -0.51 14.19 -0.88
C THR A 118 -1.71 13.83 -1.77
N GLY A 119 -1.49 13.01 -2.79
CA GLY A 119 -2.55 12.47 -3.64
C GLY A 119 -3.63 11.72 -2.86
N ILE A 120 -3.28 11.09 -1.74
CA ILE A 120 -4.22 10.35 -0.87
C ILE A 120 -5.30 11.29 -0.28
N ALA A 121 -4.98 12.57 -0.08
CA ALA A 121 -5.94 13.56 0.42
C ALA A 121 -7.19 13.70 -0.47
N ARG A 122 -7.06 13.47 -1.78
CA ARG A 122 -8.14 13.60 -2.76
C ARG A 122 -9.08 12.40 -2.81
N ARG A 123 -8.73 11.28 -2.16
CA ARG A 123 -9.59 10.10 -2.12
C ARG A 123 -10.83 10.39 -1.27
N PRO A 124 -12.01 9.86 -1.68
CA PRO A 124 -13.27 10.13 -0.98
C PRO A 124 -13.32 9.52 0.43
N GLU A 125 -12.63 8.41 0.65
CA GLU A 125 -12.63 7.71 1.92
C GLU A 125 -11.99 8.57 3.01
N ARG A 126 -12.67 8.67 4.17
CA ARG A 126 -12.18 9.48 5.30
C ARG A 126 -10.81 9.01 5.83
N ALA A 127 -10.60 7.71 5.84
CA ALA A 127 -9.37 7.07 6.29
C ALA A 127 -8.61 6.40 5.13
N ALA A 128 -8.62 7.03 3.95
CA ALA A 128 -7.86 6.53 2.81
C ALA A 128 -6.39 6.30 3.18
N SER A 129 -5.85 5.18 2.77
CA SER A 129 -4.46 4.82 3.01
C SER A 129 -3.82 4.19 1.79
N GLU A 130 -2.48 4.19 1.75
CA GLU A 130 -1.72 3.65 0.63
C GLU A 130 -0.28 3.35 1.05
N TRP A 131 0.31 2.31 0.45
CA TRP A 131 1.74 2.08 0.48
C TRP A 131 2.43 2.91 -0.60
N ILE A 132 3.58 3.52 -0.24
CA ILE A 132 4.43 4.30 -1.14
C ILE A 132 5.85 3.80 -0.99
N PHE A 133 6.45 3.37 -2.11
CA PHE A 133 7.79 2.83 -2.16
C PHE A 133 8.71 3.81 -2.89
N TYR A 134 9.84 4.16 -2.25
CA TYR A 134 10.77 5.15 -2.79
C TYR A 134 12.20 4.88 -2.33
N LEU A 135 13.17 5.39 -3.07
CA LEU A 135 14.57 5.34 -2.70
C LEU A 135 14.93 6.56 -1.85
N TRP A 136 15.49 6.31 -0.69
CA TRP A 136 15.95 7.36 0.20
C TRP A 136 17.46 7.28 0.39
N ASP A 137 18.13 8.43 0.20
CA ASP A 137 19.53 8.64 0.51
C ASP A 137 19.60 9.55 1.74
N ASP A 138 20.06 9.00 2.85
CA ASP A 138 20.27 9.75 4.10
C ASP A 138 21.73 10.19 4.28
N GLY A 139 22.56 9.92 3.28
CA GLY A 139 23.99 10.23 3.28
C GLY A 139 24.84 9.34 4.20
N THR A 140 24.25 8.31 4.81
CA THR A 140 24.97 7.39 5.72
C THR A 140 25.54 6.17 5.02
N GLU A 141 25.01 5.84 3.86
CA GLU A 141 25.45 4.69 3.06
C GLU A 141 25.77 5.10 1.62
N PHE A 142 26.55 4.26 0.95
CA PHE A 142 26.98 4.51 -0.44
C PHE A 142 25.84 4.47 -1.45
N MET A 143 24.79 3.69 -1.18
CA MET A 143 23.64 3.52 -2.06
C MET A 143 22.34 3.89 -1.37
N PRO A 144 21.41 4.57 -2.06
CA PRO A 144 20.06 4.79 -1.55
C PRO A 144 19.36 3.47 -1.23
N LYS A 145 18.55 3.47 -0.17
CA LYS A 145 17.77 2.31 0.26
C LYS A 145 16.32 2.47 -0.08
N TRP A 146 15.69 1.36 -0.49
CA TRP A 146 14.24 1.30 -0.58
C TRP A 146 13.59 1.57 0.77
N GLN A 147 12.61 2.45 0.77
CA GLN A 147 11.71 2.72 1.88
C GLN A 147 10.32 2.19 1.53
N SER A 148 9.71 1.48 2.45
CA SER A 148 8.30 1.14 2.41
C SER A 148 7.56 2.07 3.36
N GLY A 149 6.79 3.01 2.83
CA GLY A 149 6.03 3.98 3.58
C GLY A 149 4.54 3.66 3.54
N TYR A 150 3.90 3.48 4.71
CA TYR A 150 2.45 3.44 4.82
C TYR A 150 1.95 4.82 5.22
N VAL A 151 0.99 5.34 4.46
CA VAL A 151 0.44 6.69 4.66
C VAL A 151 -1.07 6.60 4.79
N ARG A 152 -1.63 7.32 5.76
CA ARG A 152 -3.06 7.41 6.01
C ARG A 152 -3.52 8.85 6.08
N LYS A 153 -4.68 9.12 5.47
CA LYS A 153 -5.43 10.37 5.62
C LYS A 153 -6.06 10.43 7.00
N ALA A 154 -5.90 11.56 7.67
CA ALA A 154 -6.55 11.87 8.94
C ALA A 154 -7.30 13.21 8.80
N VAL A 155 -8.49 13.30 9.39
CA VAL A 155 -9.28 14.55 9.43
C VAL A 155 -9.40 14.99 10.87
N THR A 156 -8.76 16.10 11.21
CA THR A 156 -8.73 16.66 12.57
C THR A 156 -10.12 17.16 13.01
N PRO A 157 -10.34 17.41 14.32
CA PRO A 157 -11.64 17.91 14.81
C PRO A 157 -12.04 19.28 14.22
N ASP A 158 -11.06 20.11 13.82
CA ASP A 158 -11.29 21.39 13.14
C ASP A 158 -11.44 21.24 11.61
N GLY A 159 -11.54 20.00 11.10
CA GLY A 159 -11.83 19.70 9.70
C GLY A 159 -10.61 19.72 8.77
N LYS A 160 -9.39 19.92 9.27
CA LYS A 160 -8.18 19.90 8.43
C LYS A 160 -7.85 18.47 8.03
N VAL A 161 -7.48 18.31 6.75
CA VAL A 161 -6.95 17.06 6.22
C VAL A 161 -5.44 17.02 6.42
N LEU A 162 -4.94 15.95 7.01
CA LEU A 162 -3.52 15.66 7.19
C LEU A 162 -3.18 14.28 6.65
N LEU A 163 -1.95 14.10 6.18
CA LEU A 163 -1.39 12.83 5.73
C LEU A 163 -0.33 12.41 6.76
N VAL A 164 -0.64 11.39 7.54
CA VAL A 164 0.29 10.83 8.51
C VAL A 164 0.84 9.52 7.98
N GLY A 165 2.15 9.34 8.03
CA GLY A 165 2.78 8.15 7.52
C GLY A 165 4.03 7.77 8.30
N ARG A 166 4.44 6.53 8.10
CA ARG A 166 5.69 6.00 8.61
C ARG A 166 6.38 5.20 7.52
N SER A 167 7.70 5.35 7.41
CA SER A 167 8.51 4.60 6.46
C SER A 167 9.63 3.83 7.15
N SER A 168 10.01 2.69 6.55
CA SER A 168 11.10 1.84 7.02
C SER A 168 11.83 1.21 5.85
N SER A 169 13.17 1.13 5.94
CA SER A 169 14.02 0.39 4.99
C SER A 169 14.19 -1.09 5.34
N HIS A 170 13.59 -1.55 6.42
CA HIS A 170 13.80 -2.92 6.93
C HIS A 170 12.60 -3.86 6.69
N LEU A 171 11.49 -3.36 6.14
CA LEU A 171 10.34 -4.20 5.85
C LEU A 171 10.67 -5.22 4.76
N LYS A 172 10.16 -6.41 4.97
CA LYS A 172 10.16 -7.47 3.94
C LYS A 172 9.03 -7.21 2.96
N ILE A 173 9.21 -7.62 1.71
CA ILE A 173 8.15 -7.52 0.72
C ILE A 173 6.96 -8.41 1.11
N GLU A 174 5.76 -7.86 1.04
CA GLU A 174 4.48 -8.52 1.34
C GLU A 174 3.72 -8.83 0.05
N LYS A 175 2.90 -9.87 0.07
CA LYS A 175 1.94 -10.11 -1.02
C LYS A 175 1.00 -8.92 -1.21
N ALA A 176 0.57 -8.31 -0.12
CA ALA A 176 -0.31 -7.15 -0.14
C ALA A 176 0.28 -5.97 -0.91
N PHE A 177 1.60 -5.71 -0.80
CA PHE A 177 2.27 -4.65 -1.55
C PHE A 177 2.18 -4.87 -3.06
N VAL A 178 2.50 -6.09 -3.50
CA VAL A 178 2.48 -6.45 -4.93
C VAL A 178 1.06 -6.42 -5.47
N GLN A 179 0.10 -6.93 -4.70
CA GLN A 179 -1.31 -6.89 -5.08
C GLN A 179 -1.81 -5.45 -5.24
N GLU A 180 -1.51 -4.56 -4.30
CA GLU A 180 -1.94 -3.15 -4.34
C GLU A 180 -1.39 -2.44 -5.59
N GLU A 181 -0.12 -2.65 -5.93
CA GLU A 181 0.50 -2.01 -7.09
C GLU A 181 0.00 -2.59 -8.43
N VAL A 182 -0.22 -3.89 -8.50
CA VAL A 182 -0.84 -4.52 -9.69
C VAL A 182 -2.28 -4.04 -9.87
N ASP A 183 -3.04 -3.97 -8.79
CA ASP A 183 -4.43 -3.50 -8.82
C ASP A 183 -4.51 -2.00 -9.19
N ALA A 184 -3.54 -1.20 -8.75
CA ALA A 184 -3.44 0.21 -9.14
C ALA A 184 -3.08 0.35 -10.64
N ALA A 185 -2.16 -0.47 -11.15
CA ALA A 185 -1.80 -0.48 -12.57
C ALA A 185 -2.98 -0.95 -13.44
N ALA A 186 -3.70 -1.99 -12.99
CA ALA A 186 -4.89 -2.48 -13.67
C ALA A 186 -5.99 -1.42 -13.76
N ARG A 187 -6.24 -0.69 -12.66
CA ARG A 187 -7.15 0.47 -12.67
C ARG A 187 -6.70 1.56 -13.66
N LEU A 188 -5.41 1.88 -13.65
CA LEU A 188 -4.85 2.88 -14.58
C LEU A 188 -5.10 2.48 -16.04
N VAL A 189 -4.91 1.19 -16.39
CA VAL A 189 -5.20 0.65 -17.72
C VAL A 189 -6.68 0.80 -18.06
N SER A 190 -7.58 0.47 -17.12
CA SER A 190 -9.03 0.58 -17.34
C SER A 190 -9.51 2.03 -17.50
N GLU A 191 -8.95 2.96 -16.72
CA GLU A 191 -9.41 4.36 -16.66
C GLU A 191 -8.82 5.23 -17.77
N ARG A 192 -7.55 5.00 -18.17
CA ARG A 192 -6.83 5.85 -19.11
C ARG A 192 -6.50 5.19 -20.45
N GLY A 193 -6.85 3.91 -20.58
CA GLY A 193 -6.50 3.08 -21.72
C GLY A 193 -5.03 2.62 -21.71
N PRO A 194 -4.73 1.57 -22.52
CA PRO A 194 -3.42 0.91 -22.51
C PRO A 194 -2.24 1.85 -22.81
N GLU A 195 -2.34 2.67 -23.85
CA GLU A 195 -1.24 3.54 -24.27
C GLU A 195 -0.80 4.53 -23.18
N ALA A 196 -1.77 5.21 -22.56
CA ALA A 196 -1.47 6.19 -21.50
C ALA A 196 -0.94 5.50 -20.24
N ALA A 197 -1.52 4.36 -19.87
CA ALA A 197 -1.08 3.55 -18.75
C ALA A 197 0.34 3.01 -18.96
N PHE A 198 0.65 2.48 -20.13
CA PHE A 198 1.98 1.94 -20.45
C PHE A 198 3.06 3.00 -20.46
N ARG A 199 2.75 4.21 -20.94
CA ARG A 199 3.68 5.35 -20.83
C ARG A 199 4.02 5.68 -19.38
N GLU A 200 3.01 5.63 -18.48
CA GLU A 200 3.22 5.89 -17.06
C GLU A 200 4.01 4.75 -16.38
N ILE A 201 3.64 3.51 -16.64
CA ILE A 201 4.28 2.32 -16.03
C ILE A 201 5.78 2.24 -16.43
N ARG A 202 6.14 2.63 -17.66
CA ARG A 202 7.54 2.60 -18.13
C ARG A 202 8.46 3.63 -17.50
N LYS A 203 7.94 4.69 -16.90
CA LYS A 203 8.79 5.74 -16.33
C LYS A 203 9.59 5.19 -15.14
N PRO A 204 10.92 5.35 -15.09
CA PRO A 204 11.73 4.89 -13.97
C PRO A 204 11.26 5.45 -12.62
N GLY A 205 10.82 6.70 -12.57
CA GLY A 205 10.26 7.35 -11.38
C GLY A 205 8.76 7.10 -11.16
N SER A 206 8.12 6.16 -11.86
CA SER A 206 6.72 5.83 -11.59
C SER A 206 6.56 5.04 -10.28
N ARG A 207 5.35 5.03 -9.73
CA ARG A 207 5.05 4.19 -8.57
C ARG A 207 5.20 2.69 -8.89
N PHE A 208 5.07 2.30 -10.14
CA PHE A 208 5.04 0.92 -10.61
C PHE A 208 6.42 0.24 -10.73
N TYR A 209 7.48 0.95 -10.33
CA TYR A 209 8.79 0.38 -10.05
C TYR A 209 9.05 0.51 -8.55
N PHE A 210 9.13 -0.60 -7.81
CA PHE A 210 9.15 -0.62 -6.35
C PHE A 210 9.84 -1.87 -5.80
N LEU A 211 10.64 -1.71 -4.76
CA LEU A 211 11.32 -2.80 -4.04
C LEU A 211 12.03 -3.82 -4.96
N ASP A 212 12.69 -3.32 -6.02
CA ASP A 212 13.34 -4.12 -7.07
C ASP A 212 12.37 -5.02 -7.86
N THR A 213 11.11 -4.66 -7.89
CA THR A 213 10.09 -5.28 -8.74
C THR A 213 9.38 -4.23 -9.61
N PHE A 214 8.63 -4.68 -10.60
CA PHE A 214 7.98 -3.81 -11.59
C PHE A 214 6.70 -4.45 -12.10
N ILE A 215 5.84 -3.63 -12.70
CA ILE A 215 4.63 -4.10 -13.37
C ILE A 215 4.96 -4.49 -14.80
N PHE A 216 4.56 -5.70 -15.20
CA PHE A 216 4.55 -6.13 -16.60
C PHE A 216 3.11 -6.33 -17.08
N VAL A 217 2.92 -6.40 -18.40
CA VAL A 217 1.61 -6.68 -19.01
C VAL A 217 1.77 -7.73 -20.12
N LEU A 218 0.89 -8.73 -20.09
CA LEU A 218 0.72 -9.69 -21.19
C LEU A 218 -0.66 -9.46 -21.85
N ASP A 219 -0.83 -9.93 -23.10
CA ASP A 219 -2.17 -10.07 -23.66
C ASP A 219 -2.90 -11.31 -23.11
N GLY A 220 -4.17 -11.47 -23.48
CA GLY A 220 -4.99 -12.61 -23.04
C GLY A 220 -4.53 -13.98 -23.50
N LYS A 221 -3.50 -14.03 -24.38
CA LYS A 221 -2.88 -15.27 -24.87
C LYS A 221 -1.50 -15.51 -24.24
N GLY A 222 -1.06 -14.63 -23.33
CA GLY A 222 0.24 -14.75 -22.68
C GLY A 222 1.41 -14.16 -23.48
N ARG A 223 1.16 -13.33 -24.50
CA ARG A 223 2.20 -12.63 -25.23
C ARG A 223 2.59 -11.35 -24.48
N ALA A 224 3.90 -11.07 -24.37
CA ALA A 224 4.39 -9.89 -23.67
C ALA A 224 4.02 -8.60 -24.43
N VAL A 225 3.32 -7.68 -23.74
CA VAL A 225 2.93 -6.35 -24.26
C VAL A 225 3.81 -5.28 -23.66
N LEU A 226 4.10 -5.38 -22.38
CA LEU A 226 4.93 -4.45 -21.62
C LEU A 226 5.81 -5.18 -20.62
N ASP A 227 7.11 -4.96 -20.68
CA ASP A 227 8.07 -5.36 -19.68
C ASP A 227 9.11 -4.26 -19.52
N PRO A 228 9.03 -3.41 -18.47
CA PRO A 228 9.97 -2.31 -18.28
C PRO A 228 11.41 -2.73 -18.02
N ALA A 229 11.62 -3.89 -17.36
CA ALA A 229 12.96 -4.41 -17.08
C ALA A 229 13.61 -5.08 -18.31
N TYR A 230 12.76 -5.67 -19.19
CA TYR A 230 13.21 -6.36 -20.38
C TYR A 230 12.44 -5.89 -21.62
N PRO A 231 12.67 -4.65 -22.11
CA PRO A 231 11.92 -4.07 -23.23
C PRO A 231 11.98 -4.92 -24.51
N THR A 232 13.03 -5.71 -24.68
CA THR A 232 13.21 -6.65 -25.82
C THR A 232 12.28 -7.85 -25.79
N MET A 233 11.54 -8.06 -24.70
CA MET A 233 10.54 -9.12 -24.58
C MET A 233 9.22 -8.77 -25.26
N GLY A 234 9.02 -7.51 -25.65
CA GLY A 234 7.80 -7.05 -26.33
C GLY A 234 7.45 -7.91 -27.55
N GLY A 235 6.21 -8.39 -27.64
CA GLY A 235 5.72 -9.28 -28.67
C GLY A 235 6.06 -10.77 -28.50
N ARG A 236 6.89 -11.13 -27.52
CA ARG A 236 7.31 -12.51 -27.29
C ARG A 236 6.16 -13.33 -26.67
N ASP A 237 5.99 -14.53 -27.18
CA ASP A 237 5.06 -15.49 -26.59
C ASP A 237 5.65 -16.10 -25.31
N MET A 238 5.00 -15.83 -24.18
CA MET A 238 5.38 -16.32 -22.86
C MET A 238 4.55 -17.52 -22.40
N SER A 239 3.58 -17.98 -23.21
CA SER A 239 2.75 -19.15 -22.85
C SER A 239 3.58 -20.42 -22.64
N GLY A 240 4.67 -20.55 -23.40
CA GLY A 240 5.64 -21.64 -23.25
C GLY A 240 6.66 -21.46 -22.11
N PHE A 241 6.60 -20.38 -21.34
CA PHE A 241 7.54 -20.12 -20.25
C PHE A 241 7.45 -21.20 -19.17
N ARG A 242 8.62 -21.78 -18.84
CA ARG A 242 8.75 -22.82 -17.82
C ARG A 242 9.72 -22.37 -16.73
N ASP A 243 9.40 -22.73 -15.51
CA ASP A 243 10.26 -22.50 -14.36
C ASP A 243 11.45 -23.49 -14.31
N ALA A 244 12.29 -23.39 -13.30
CA ALA A 244 13.50 -24.18 -13.15
C ALA A 244 13.27 -25.70 -13.01
N VAL A 245 12.01 -26.14 -12.76
CA VAL A 245 11.60 -27.56 -12.69
C VAL A 245 10.63 -27.95 -13.82
N GLY A 246 10.50 -27.09 -14.83
CA GLY A 246 9.73 -27.38 -16.03
C GLY A 246 8.23 -27.07 -15.95
N ARG A 247 7.73 -26.38 -14.91
CA ARG A 247 6.30 -26.02 -14.78
C ARG A 247 5.92 -24.94 -15.78
N PRO A 248 4.79 -25.03 -16.47
CA PRO A 248 4.32 -24.04 -17.44
C PRO A 248 3.61 -22.87 -16.73
N VAL A 249 4.38 -21.93 -16.17
CA VAL A 249 3.91 -20.90 -15.24
C VAL A 249 2.82 -20.00 -15.82
N ILE A 250 3.01 -19.52 -17.06
CA ILE A 250 2.05 -18.61 -17.70
C ILE A 250 0.79 -19.37 -18.11
N GLN A 251 0.90 -20.59 -18.58
CA GLN A 251 -0.25 -21.44 -18.89
C GLN A 251 -1.12 -21.68 -17.64
N GLU A 252 -0.50 -22.03 -16.49
CA GLU A 252 -1.22 -22.18 -15.21
C GLU A 252 -1.94 -20.89 -14.80
N VAL A 253 -1.35 -19.72 -15.07
CA VAL A 253 -1.99 -18.42 -14.82
C VAL A 253 -3.20 -18.22 -15.73
N LEU A 254 -3.06 -18.50 -17.03
CA LEU A 254 -4.16 -18.38 -18.00
C LEU A 254 -5.34 -19.27 -17.62
N GLU A 255 -5.09 -20.54 -17.27
CA GLU A 255 -6.12 -21.50 -16.81
C GLU A 255 -6.86 -20.96 -15.57
N LYS A 256 -6.16 -20.43 -14.58
CA LYS A 256 -6.79 -19.82 -13.39
C LYS A 256 -7.66 -18.62 -13.74
N LEU A 257 -7.22 -17.81 -14.71
CA LEU A 257 -7.94 -16.60 -15.13
C LEU A 257 -9.13 -16.88 -16.06
N GLU A 258 -9.37 -18.12 -16.48
CA GLU A 258 -10.63 -18.51 -17.15
C GLU A 258 -11.83 -18.33 -16.23
N THR A 259 -11.67 -18.62 -14.93
CA THR A 259 -12.76 -18.62 -13.94
C THR A 259 -12.64 -17.51 -12.88
N ALA A 260 -11.55 -16.74 -12.89
CA ALA A 260 -11.26 -15.68 -11.93
C ALA A 260 -10.68 -14.44 -12.61
N ASP A 261 -10.77 -13.28 -11.95
CA ASP A 261 -10.15 -12.04 -12.41
C ASP A 261 -8.74 -11.85 -11.90
N THR A 262 -8.31 -12.67 -10.94
CA THR A 262 -6.97 -12.61 -10.36
C THR A 262 -6.38 -13.99 -10.14
N ALA A 263 -5.07 -14.09 -10.24
CA ALA A 263 -4.37 -15.34 -9.98
C ALA A 263 -3.08 -15.10 -9.20
N TRP A 264 -2.86 -15.94 -8.19
CA TRP A 264 -1.56 -16.14 -7.57
C TRP A 264 -0.94 -17.46 -8.03
N THR A 265 0.35 -17.42 -8.37
CA THR A 265 1.13 -18.65 -8.59
C THR A 265 2.50 -18.54 -7.92
N LEU A 266 3.09 -19.70 -7.63
CA LEU A 266 4.43 -19.84 -7.09
C LEU A 266 5.26 -20.63 -8.10
N PHE A 267 6.46 -20.16 -8.41
CA PHE A 267 7.37 -20.85 -9.32
C PHE A 267 8.82 -20.76 -8.83
N LEU A 268 9.71 -21.56 -9.41
CA LEU A 268 11.13 -21.60 -9.06
C LEU A 268 11.94 -20.83 -10.10
N TRP A 269 12.63 -19.78 -9.69
CA TRP A 269 13.42 -18.94 -10.56
C TRP A 269 14.79 -18.61 -9.95
N PRO A 270 15.86 -18.53 -10.75
CA PRO A 270 17.16 -18.10 -10.26
C PRO A 270 17.09 -16.69 -9.65
N LYS A 271 17.53 -16.57 -8.41
CA LYS A 271 17.69 -15.25 -7.78
C LYS A 271 19.10 -14.74 -8.11
N PRO A 272 19.26 -13.46 -8.51
CA PRO A 272 20.59 -12.89 -8.74
C PRO A 272 21.56 -13.18 -7.59
N GLY A 273 22.77 -13.65 -7.92
CA GLY A 273 23.78 -14.01 -6.95
C GLY A 273 23.58 -15.34 -6.18
N ARG A 274 22.60 -16.17 -6.59
CA ARG A 274 22.41 -17.53 -6.01
C ARG A 274 22.49 -18.61 -7.07
N ALA A 275 23.17 -19.71 -6.73
CA ALA A 275 23.33 -20.85 -7.63
C ALA A 275 22.04 -21.67 -7.79
N LEU A 276 21.23 -21.77 -6.73
CA LEU A 276 20.00 -22.57 -6.73
C LEU A 276 18.77 -21.68 -6.98
N PRO A 277 17.78 -22.18 -7.73
CA PRO A 277 16.49 -21.51 -7.90
C PRO A 277 15.79 -21.26 -6.56
N SER A 278 15.16 -20.11 -6.44
CA SER A 278 14.41 -19.70 -5.26
C SER A 278 12.93 -19.61 -5.59
N ARG A 279 12.07 -19.74 -4.58
CA ARG A 279 10.64 -19.52 -4.73
C ARG A 279 10.38 -18.08 -5.12
N LYS A 280 9.56 -17.87 -6.17
CA LYS A 280 9.12 -16.57 -6.64
C LYS A 280 7.60 -16.56 -6.69
N PHE A 281 6.94 -15.57 -6.13
CA PHE A 281 5.50 -15.39 -6.23
C PHE A 281 5.19 -14.49 -7.42
N LEU A 282 4.12 -14.81 -8.12
CA LEU A 282 3.56 -14.03 -9.21
C LEU A 282 2.09 -13.73 -8.91
N TYR A 283 1.70 -12.47 -8.99
CA TYR A 283 0.31 -12.03 -8.97
C TYR A 283 -0.06 -11.41 -10.31
N VAL A 284 -1.22 -11.79 -10.83
CA VAL A 284 -1.76 -11.29 -12.09
C VAL A 284 -3.22 -10.91 -11.91
N ARG A 285 -3.61 -9.77 -12.48
CA ARG A 285 -5.00 -9.31 -12.62
C ARG A 285 -5.38 -9.19 -14.09
N LYS A 286 -6.54 -9.75 -14.44
CA LYS A 286 -7.17 -9.63 -15.76
C LYS A 286 -7.88 -8.29 -15.88
N VAL A 287 -7.71 -7.61 -17.00
CA VAL A 287 -8.35 -6.35 -17.34
C VAL A 287 -8.97 -6.46 -18.72
N GLN A 288 -10.23 -6.05 -18.86
CA GLN A 288 -10.91 -5.92 -20.15
C GLN A 288 -10.93 -4.45 -20.57
N VAL A 289 -10.35 -4.13 -21.71
CA VAL A 289 -10.30 -2.76 -22.24
C VAL A 289 -10.30 -2.77 -23.76
N GLY A 290 -11.18 -1.96 -24.38
CA GLY A 290 -11.27 -1.85 -25.84
C GLY A 290 -11.57 -3.16 -26.57
N GLY A 291 -12.21 -4.13 -25.93
CA GLY A 291 -12.48 -5.47 -26.49
C GLY A 291 -11.30 -6.45 -26.38
N GLU A 292 -10.20 -6.02 -25.80
CA GLU A 292 -9.01 -6.84 -25.56
C GLU A 292 -8.88 -7.24 -24.10
N THR A 293 -8.30 -8.42 -23.86
CA THR A 293 -7.92 -8.89 -22.54
C THR A 293 -6.45 -8.59 -22.32
N LEU A 294 -6.14 -7.88 -21.22
CA LEU A 294 -4.78 -7.66 -20.75
C LEU A 294 -4.59 -8.31 -19.37
N LEU A 295 -3.39 -8.81 -19.14
CA LEU A 295 -2.97 -9.44 -17.89
C LEU A 295 -1.88 -8.58 -17.28
N VAL A 296 -2.25 -7.81 -16.25
CA VAL A 296 -1.34 -6.95 -15.50
C VAL A 296 -0.75 -7.74 -14.35
N GLY A 297 0.57 -7.81 -14.25
CA GLY A 297 1.22 -8.65 -13.25
C GLY A 297 2.49 -8.07 -12.66
N SER A 298 2.91 -8.64 -11.55
CA SER A 298 4.20 -8.42 -10.92
C SER A 298 4.62 -9.64 -10.12
N ASP A 299 5.93 -9.81 -9.94
CA ASP A 299 6.48 -10.94 -9.22
C ASP A 299 7.54 -10.51 -8.20
N PHE A 300 7.78 -11.34 -7.17
CA PHE A 300 8.78 -11.05 -6.16
C PHE A 300 9.34 -12.32 -5.50
N PHE A 301 10.55 -12.22 -4.97
CA PHE A 301 11.14 -13.24 -4.11
C PHE A 301 10.75 -12.97 -2.65
N PRO A 302 10.07 -13.90 -1.97
CA PRO A 302 9.77 -13.73 -0.55
C PRO A 302 11.06 -13.72 0.27
N ALA A 303 11.02 -13.04 1.42
CA ALA A 303 12.12 -13.14 2.38
C ALA A 303 12.25 -14.59 2.86
N THR A 304 13.46 -15.11 2.90
CA THR A 304 13.73 -16.46 3.43
C THR A 304 13.42 -16.46 4.93
N PRO A 305 12.53 -17.33 5.43
CA PRO A 305 12.29 -17.45 6.87
C PRO A 305 13.59 -17.77 7.63
N LEU A 306 13.75 -17.22 8.84
CA LEU A 306 14.96 -17.40 9.64
C LEU A 306 15.28 -18.87 9.92
N TRP A 307 14.25 -19.72 10.06
CA TRP A 307 14.41 -21.17 10.30
C TRP A 307 14.87 -21.97 9.07
N MET A 308 14.87 -21.35 7.85
CA MET A 308 15.47 -21.93 6.64
C MET A 308 16.91 -21.49 6.41
N LYS A 309 17.49 -20.71 7.33
CA LYS A 309 18.90 -20.29 7.27
C LYS A 309 19.78 -21.24 8.08
N GLY A 310 19.62 -22.53 7.87
CA GLY A 310 20.49 -23.57 8.40
C GLY A 310 21.56 -23.95 7.39
#